data_c34eaea10f71d9d634b20dd5fc61e754
#
_entry.id   c34eaea10f71d9d634b20dd5fc61e754
#
_cell.length_a   1.000
_cell.length_b   1.000
_cell.length_c   1.000
_cell.angle_alpha   90.00
_cell.angle_beta   90.00
_cell.angle_gamma   90.00
#
_symmetry.space_group_name_H-M   'P 1'
#
loop_
_entity.id
_entity.type
_entity.pdbx_description
1 polymer ?
#
loop_
_entity_poly.entity_id
_entity_poly.type
_entity_poly.pdbx_seq_one_letter_code
_entity_poly.pdbx_strand_id
1 'polypeptide(L)'
;AKPDPILVASEVSRSFGGLRAVDVEHVEIQRGAITALIGPNGAGKTTFFNLLTNFDTPDSGRVSFDGENTTGVRSHELASRGMVRTFQLTKVLAKMSVIDNMKLAGQAQAGESMWRALTNSWREQERGVEQRALDVLDEFNMIHMKDEFAGALSGGQRKLLEMARAMMAQPRLIMLDEPMAGVNPALTQSLLGHVKRLRSEGISVVFVEHDMDVVQDISDWVVVMAEGRVIAEGPPGAIGANPAVVDAYLGSSHAALTEEIRSVSDCGSEAAGEPESSAESADQAKLGGDDE
;
A
#
# COMPACT_ATOMS: atom_id res chain seq x y z
N ALA A 1 14.62 -3.89 21.63
CA ALA A 1 15.43 -3.52 20.46
C ALA A 1 15.74 -4.78 19.65
N LYS A 2 15.59 -4.72 18.33
CA LYS A 2 15.96 -5.80 17.42
C LYS A 2 17.49 -5.80 17.21
N PRO A 3 18.11 -6.97 16.95
CA PRO A 3 19.56 -7.08 16.89
C PRO A 3 20.20 -6.32 15.72
N ASP A 4 19.50 -6.19 14.60
CA ASP A 4 19.96 -5.49 13.39
C ASP A 4 18.76 -4.84 12.66
N PRO A 5 18.26 -3.69 13.14
CA PRO A 5 17.14 -3.03 12.49
C PRO A 5 17.59 -2.31 11.23
N ILE A 6 16.89 -2.60 10.10
CA ILE A 6 17.10 -1.88 8.84
C ILE A 6 16.37 -0.54 8.81
N LEU A 7 15.22 -0.44 9.50
CA LEU A 7 14.42 0.77 9.61
C LEU A 7 14.05 0.99 11.07
N VAL A 8 14.19 2.22 11.55
CA VAL A 8 13.82 2.62 12.91
C VAL A 8 13.00 3.90 12.85
N ALA A 9 11.85 3.90 13.48
CA ALA A 9 11.02 5.08 13.70
C ALA A 9 10.98 5.38 15.21
N SER A 10 11.24 6.63 15.61
CA SER A 10 11.28 7.05 17.00
C SER A 10 10.51 8.36 17.18
N GLU A 11 9.52 8.36 18.10
CA GLU A 11 8.68 9.51 18.47
C GLU A 11 7.98 10.16 17.27
N VAL A 12 7.62 9.36 16.28
CA VAL A 12 7.03 9.84 15.02
C VAL A 12 5.58 10.20 15.22
N SER A 13 5.24 11.47 14.98
CA SER A 13 3.85 11.95 15.06
C SER A 13 3.41 12.69 13.81
N ARG A 14 2.10 12.62 13.53
CA ARG A 14 1.46 13.34 12.44
C ARG A 14 0.01 13.67 12.78
N SER A 15 -0.39 14.94 12.59
CA SER A 15 -1.74 15.40 12.82
C SER A 15 -2.32 16.07 11.57
N PHE A 16 -3.62 15.92 11.36
CA PHE A 16 -4.38 16.59 10.32
C PHE A 16 -5.60 17.28 10.91
N GLY A 17 -5.71 18.60 10.78
CA GLY A 17 -6.86 19.36 11.27
C GLY A 17 -7.20 19.14 12.75
N GLY A 18 -6.19 18.90 13.60
CA GLY A 18 -6.35 18.62 15.03
C GLY A 18 -6.50 17.15 15.39
N LEU A 19 -6.74 16.25 14.43
CA LEU A 19 -6.75 14.81 14.64
C LEU A 19 -5.31 14.26 14.55
N ARG A 20 -4.82 13.61 15.60
CA ARG A 20 -3.53 12.92 15.60
C ARG A 20 -3.66 11.57 14.90
N ALA A 21 -3.25 11.51 13.64
CA ALA A 21 -3.35 10.31 12.80
C ALA A 21 -2.25 9.29 13.06
N VAL A 22 -1.08 9.75 13.55
CA VAL A 22 0.06 8.90 13.95
C VAL A 22 0.70 9.46 15.21
N ASP A 23 0.98 8.58 16.17
CA ASP A 23 1.66 8.85 17.45
C ASP A 23 2.44 7.60 17.85
N VAL A 24 3.51 7.32 17.12
CA VAL A 24 4.33 6.11 17.29
C VAL A 24 5.56 6.44 18.08
N GLU A 25 5.68 5.86 19.28
CA GLU A 25 6.82 6.05 20.18
C GLU A 25 8.07 5.39 19.62
N HIS A 26 7.99 4.11 19.25
CA HIS A 26 9.13 3.37 18.73
C HIS A 26 8.71 2.16 17.90
N VAL A 27 9.32 1.99 16.72
CA VAL A 27 9.17 0.79 15.86
C VAL A 27 10.50 0.48 15.20
N GLU A 28 10.88 -0.79 15.23
CA GLU A 28 12.05 -1.32 14.53
C GLU A 28 11.63 -2.40 13.53
N ILE A 29 12.17 -2.34 12.33
CA ILE A 29 12.03 -3.37 11.30
C ILE A 29 13.32 -4.15 11.20
N GLN A 30 13.27 -5.44 11.44
CA GLN A 30 14.42 -6.33 11.40
C GLN A 30 14.91 -6.52 9.95
N ARG A 31 16.22 -6.46 9.74
CA ARG A 31 16.85 -6.76 8.45
C ARG A 31 16.63 -8.22 8.06
N GLY A 32 16.35 -8.45 6.76
CA GLY A 32 16.15 -9.78 6.19
C GLY A 32 14.91 -10.52 6.71
N ALA A 33 13.96 -9.79 7.29
CA ALA A 33 12.70 -10.35 7.79
C ALA A 33 11.49 -9.77 7.05
N ILE A 34 10.39 -10.49 7.10
CA ILE A 34 9.08 -10.04 6.63
C ILE A 34 8.30 -9.51 7.83
N THR A 35 7.98 -8.22 7.82
CA THR A 35 7.18 -7.56 8.87
C THR A 35 5.83 -7.14 8.31
N ALA A 36 4.75 -7.60 8.93
CA ALA A 36 3.40 -7.13 8.64
C ALA A 36 3.05 -5.91 9.51
N LEU A 37 2.42 -4.91 8.91
CA LEU A 37 1.78 -3.79 9.59
C LEU A 37 0.27 -3.94 9.46
N ILE A 38 -0.39 -4.26 10.57
CA ILE A 38 -1.83 -4.55 10.58
C ILE A 38 -2.58 -3.60 11.52
N GLY A 39 -3.90 -3.66 11.48
CA GLY A 39 -4.79 -2.86 12.34
C GLY A 39 -6.10 -2.53 11.64
N PRO A 40 -7.11 -2.06 12.36
CA PRO A 40 -8.41 -1.70 11.80
C PRO A 40 -8.31 -0.54 10.81
N ASN A 41 -9.41 -0.29 10.08
CA ASN A 41 -9.52 0.86 9.21
C ASN A 41 -9.43 2.15 10.04
N GLY A 42 -8.71 3.15 9.54
CA GLY A 42 -8.47 4.38 10.29
C GLY A 42 -7.38 4.30 11.36
N ALA A 43 -6.72 3.15 11.57
CA ALA A 43 -5.65 2.99 12.55
C ALA A 43 -4.38 3.82 12.30
N GLY A 44 -4.28 4.52 11.15
CA GLY A 44 -3.11 5.33 10.81
C GLY A 44 -2.03 4.59 10.00
N LYS A 45 -2.26 3.33 9.58
CA LYS A 45 -1.28 2.50 8.85
C LYS A 45 -0.71 3.18 7.60
N THR A 46 -1.59 3.62 6.70
CA THR A 46 -1.18 4.29 5.45
C THR A 46 -0.43 5.58 5.72
N THR A 47 -0.87 6.37 6.72
CA THR A 47 -0.18 7.59 7.13
C THR A 47 1.22 7.25 7.66
N PHE A 48 1.33 6.29 8.57
CA PHE A 48 2.62 5.84 9.10
C PHE A 48 3.54 5.32 7.97
N PHE A 49 3.01 4.53 7.04
CA PHE A 49 3.73 4.06 5.86
C PHE A 49 4.25 5.21 4.97
N ASN A 50 3.43 6.28 4.83
CA ASN A 50 3.83 7.50 4.13
C ASN A 50 4.98 8.23 4.84
N LEU A 51 4.95 8.29 6.18
CA LEU A 51 6.01 8.92 6.97
C LEU A 51 7.33 8.14 6.88
N LEU A 52 7.27 6.80 6.94
CA LEU A 52 8.46 5.96 6.80
C LEU A 52 9.15 6.12 5.45
N THR A 53 8.40 6.42 4.39
CA THR A 53 8.90 6.55 3.01
C THR A 53 9.08 7.99 2.55
N ASN A 54 8.92 8.96 3.44
CA ASN A 54 8.97 10.40 3.17
C ASN A 54 8.04 10.85 2.03
N PHE A 55 6.90 10.16 1.83
CA PHE A 55 5.79 10.66 1.04
C PHE A 55 5.02 11.76 1.77
N ASP A 56 5.05 11.72 3.11
CA ASP A 56 4.60 12.79 3.98
C ASP A 56 5.69 13.09 5.02
N THR A 57 5.63 14.27 5.62
CA THR A 57 6.63 14.72 6.60
C THR A 57 6.03 14.61 8.00
N PRO A 58 6.71 13.97 8.97
CA PRO A 58 6.23 13.93 10.34
C PRO A 58 6.26 15.32 10.98
N ASP A 59 5.31 15.57 11.89
CA ASP A 59 5.29 16.80 12.70
C ASP A 59 6.41 16.75 13.76
N SER A 60 6.75 15.56 14.27
CA SER A 60 7.88 15.33 15.18
C SER A 60 8.44 13.93 15.00
N GLY A 61 9.58 13.68 15.64
CA GLY A 61 10.27 12.40 15.62
C GLY A 61 11.26 12.26 14.47
N ARG A 62 11.76 11.06 14.32
CA ARG A 62 12.76 10.73 13.28
C ARG A 62 12.57 9.33 12.74
N VAL A 63 12.92 9.16 11.48
CA VAL A 63 13.04 7.86 10.82
C VAL A 63 14.47 7.68 10.37
N SER A 64 15.05 6.51 10.60
CA SER A 64 16.36 6.15 10.05
C SER A 64 16.27 4.87 9.24
N PHE A 65 16.96 4.84 8.14
CA PHE A 65 17.08 3.68 7.25
C PHE A 65 18.56 3.31 7.13
N ASP A 66 18.88 2.05 7.41
CA ASP A 66 20.25 1.52 7.39
C ASP A 66 21.22 2.34 8.26
N GLY A 67 20.75 2.79 9.42
CA GLY A 67 21.49 3.64 10.36
C GLY A 67 21.55 5.12 10.01
N GLU A 68 21.13 5.55 8.83
CA GLU A 68 21.12 6.93 8.39
C GLU A 68 19.76 7.60 8.61
N ASN A 69 19.76 8.84 9.12
CA ASN A 69 18.55 9.63 9.26
C ASN A 69 17.96 9.95 7.87
N THR A 70 16.67 9.72 7.71
CA THR A 70 15.96 9.97 6.45
C THR A 70 15.15 11.27 6.45
N THR A 71 15.12 12.02 7.56
CA THR A 71 14.37 13.27 7.66
C THR A 71 14.79 14.26 6.59
N GLY A 72 13.84 14.72 5.78
CA GLY A 72 14.10 15.69 4.70
C GLY A 72 14.72 15.08 3.43
N VAL A 73 15.02 13.78 3.42
CA VAL A 73 15.46 13.06 2.20
C VAL A 73 14.25 12.85 1.29
N ARG A 74 14.39 13.12 -0.01
CA ARG A 74 13.30 12.92 -0.96
C ARG A 74 13.04 11.42 -1.21
N SER A 75 11.79 11.03 -1.45
CA SER A 75 11.41 9.62 -1.65
C SER A 75 12.21 8.91 -2.75
N HIS A 76 12.55 9.61 -3.84
CA HIS A 76 13.37 9.02 -4.91
C HIS A 76 14.83 8.80 -4.50
N GLU A 77 15.36 9.61 -3.59
CA GLU A 77 16.69 9.40 -3.01
C GLU A 77 16.69 8.20 -2.05
N LEU A 78 15.61 7.98 -1.30
CA LEU A 78 15.44 6.77 -0.50
C LEU A 78 15.38 5.52 -1.39
N ALA A 79 14.69 5.59 -2.53
CA ALA A 79 14.67 4.50 -3.50
C ALA A 79 16.08 4.17 -4.02
N SER A 80 16.91 5.19 -4.31
CA SER A 80 18.30 5.00 -4.74
C SER A 80 19.21 4.45 -3.63
N ARG A 81 18.85 4.64 -2.35
CA ARG A 81 19.51 4.02 -1.19
C ARG A 81 19.04 2.59 -0.91
N GLY A 82 18.03 2.10 -1.67
CA GLY A 82 17.51 0.74 -1.57
C GLY A 82 16.23 0.58 -0.72
N MET A 83 15.54 1.67 -0.36
CA MET A 83 14.19 1.59 0.22
C MET A 83 13.15 1.84 -0.88
N VAL A 84 12.50 0.81 -1.36
CA VAL A 84 11.54 0.88 -2.46
C VAL A 84 10.13 0.63 -1.96
N ARG A 85 9.18 1.46 -2.37
CA ARG A 85 7.76 1.30 -2.07
C ARG A 85 6.98 1.01 -3.35
N THR A 86 6.09 0.02 -3.29
CA THR A 86 5.02 -0.15 -4.28
C THR A 86 3.76 0.61 -3.81
N PHE A 87 2.88 0.95 -4.74
CA PHE A 87 1.67 1.71 -4.44
C PHE A 87 0.43 0.81 -4.48
N GLN A 88 -0.58 1.17 -3.69
CA GLN A 88 -1.87 0.48 -3.66
C GLN A 88 -2.55 0.43 -5.05
N LEU A 89 -2.37 1.46 -5.87
CA LEU A 89 -2.78 1.47 -7.27
C LEU A 89 -1.60 1.14 -8.17
N THR A 90 -1.71 0.06 -8.94
CA THR A 90 -0.68 -0.36 -9.90
C THR A 90 -0.37 0.74 -10.90
N LYS A 91 0.82 1.35 -10.75
CA LYS A 91 1.29 2.43 -11.64
C LYS A 91 2.11 1.88 -12.81
N VAL A 92 1.64 0.80 -13.44
CA VAL A 92 2.22 0.33 -14.69
C VAL A 92 1.85 1.28 -15.83
N LEU A 93 2.79 1.52 -16.72
CA LEU A 93 2.56 2.34 -17.89
C LEU A 93 1.85 1.50 -18.96
N ALA A 94 0.51 1.59 -18.98
CA ALA A 94 -0.36 0.73 -19.77
C ALA A 94 -0.07 0.74 -21.29
N LYS A 95 0.47 1.83 -21.81
CA LYS A 95 0.83 2.02 -23.24
C LYS A 95 2.26 1.59 -23.59
N MET A 96 2.99 1.04 -22.61
CA MET A 96 4.33 0.50 -22.82
C MET A 96 4.30 -1.02 -22.71
N SER A 97 5.26 -1.68 -23.37
CA SER A 97 5.44 -3.12 -23.21
C SER A 97 5.88 -3.46 -21.77
N VAL A 98 5.74 -4.72 -21.39
CA VAL A 98 6.21 -5.24 -20.10
C VAL A 98 7.71 -4.97 -19.94
N ILE A 99 8.53 -5.30 -20.98
CA ILE A 99 9.98 -5.08 -20.92
C ILE A 99 10.34 -3.60 -20.82
N ASP A 100 9.62 -2.70 -21.52
CA ASP A 100 9.88 -1.26 -21.43
C ASP A 100 9.50 -0.70 -20.04
N ASN A 101 8.43 -1.21 -19.44
CA ASN A 101 8.09 -0.92 -18.04
C ASN A 101 9.21 -1.30 -17.08
N MET A 102 9.86 -2.44 -17.30
CA MET A 102 10.99 -2.90 -16.50
C MET A 102 12.23 -2.03 -16.73
N LYS A 103 12.59 -1.76 -17.98
CA LYS A 103 13.76 -0.94 -18.33
C LYS A 103 13.66 0.47 -17.74
N LEU A 104 12.47 1.06 -17.73
CA LEU A 104 12.24 2.39 -17.14
C LEU A 104 12.44 2.40 -15.61
N ALA A 105 12.23 1.25 -14.94
CA ALA A 105 12.45 1.12 -13.50
C ALA A 105 13.93 0.90 -13.12
N GLY A 106 14.81 0.66 -14.09
CA GLY A 106 16.25 0.52 -13.87
C GLY A 106 16.86 1.82 -13.35
N GLN A 107 17.69 1.70 -12.30
CA GLN A 107 18.36 2.86 -11.70
C GLN A 107 19.57 3.33 -12.52
N ALA A 108 19.93 4.62 -12.32
CA ALA A 108 21.17 5.23 -12.81
C ALA A 108 21.37 5.09 -14.32
N GLN A 109 20.36 5.40 -15.12
CA GLN A 109 20.51 5.43 -16.57
C GLN A 109 21.49 6.53 -16.98
N ALA A 110 22.59 6.17 -17.64
CA ALA A 110 23.65 7.11 -18.03
C ALA A 110 23.16 8.21 -19.01
N GLY A 111 22.01 7.99 -19.66
CA GLY A 111 21.34 8.98 -20.53
C GLY A 111 20.87 10.25 -19.78
N GLU A 112 20.77 10.22 -18.46
CA GLU A 112 20.43 11.40 -17.63
C GLU A 112 21.60 12.39 -17.53
N SER A 113 22.83 11.97 -17.87
CA SER A 113 24.01 12.84 -17.89
C SER A 113 24.45 13.14 -19.34
N MET A 114 24.30 14.39 -19.77
CA MET A 114 24.68 14.83 -21.13
C MET A 114 26.12 14.47 -21.51
N TRP A 115 27.05 14.41 -20.57
CA TRP A 115 28.45 14.07 -20.80
C TRP A 115 28.65 12.57 -21.07
N ARG A 116 27.83 11.69 -20.47
CA ARG A 116 27.91 10.24 -20.68
C ARG A 116 27.21 9.80 -21.97
N ALA A 117 26.23 10.57 -22.45
CA ALA A 117 25.57 10.33 -23.73
C ALA A 117 26.52 10.42 -24.93
N LEU A 118 27.66 11.11 -24.79
CA LEU A 118 28.71 11.26 -25.84
C LEU A 118 29.69 10.08 -25.89
N THR A 119 29.64 9.18 -24.90
CA THR A 119 30.51 8.00 -24.86
C THR A 119 29.71 6.73 -25.14
N ASN A 120 30.33 5.73 -25.79
CA ASN A 120 29.67 4.46 -26.15
C ASN A 120 29.24 3.61 -24.92
N SER A 121 29.54 4.07 -23.69
CA SER A 121 29.24 3.39 -22.44
C SER A 121 27.73 3.27 -22.13
N TRP A 122 26.89 4.12 -22.71
CA TRP A 122 25.44 4.04 -22.56
C TRP A 122 24.83 2.76 -23.14
N ARG A 123 25.41 2.24 -24.25
CA ARG A 123 24.93 0.99 -24.89
C ARG A 123 25.22 -0.25 -24.04
N GLU A 124 26.37 -0.30 -23.37
CA GLU A 124 26.69 -1.38 -22.44
C GLU A 124 25.78 -1.36 -21.22
N GLN A 125 25.51 -0.17 -20.69
CA GLN A 125 24.60 0.00 -19.58
C GLN A 125 23.16 -0.36 -19.96
N GLU A 126 22.68 0.07 -21.15
CA GLU A 126 21.35 -0.29 -21.65
C GLU A 126 21.19 -1.79 -21.80
N ARG A 127 22.20 -2.49 -22.33
CA ARG A 127 22.20 -3.97 -22.40
C ARG A 127 22.17 -4.60 -21.00
N GLY A 128 22.90 -4.04 -20.03
CA GLY A 128 22.89 -4.51 -18.66
C GLY A 128 21.51 -4.36 -18.00
N VAL A 129 20.84 -3.21 -18.23
CA VAL A 129 19.47 -2.97 -17.74
C VAL A 129 18.50 -3.92 -18.42
N GLU A 130 18.62 -4.13 -19.73
CA GLU A 130 17.75 -5.06 -20.46
C GLU A 130 17.94 -6.51 -20.00
N GLN A 131 19.18 -6.99 -19.86
CA GLN A 131 19.45 -8.32 -19.36
C GLN A 131 18.88 -8.51 -17.96
N ARG A 132 19.10 -7.57 -17.06
CA ARG A 132 18.51 -7.63 -15.71
C ARG A 132 16.98 -7.63 -15.76
N ALA A 133 16.37 -6.84 -16.66
CA ALA A 133 14.92 -6.82 -16.82
C ALA A 133 14.40 -8.21 -17.27
N LEU A 134 15.11 -8.88 -18.19
CA LEU A 134 14.78 -10.24 -18.62
C LEU A 134 14.93 -11.25 -17.48
N ASP A 135 16.03 -11.16 -16.72
CA ASP A 135 16.29 -12.06 -15.59
C ASP A 135 15.18 -11.92 -14.52
N VAL A 136 14.80 -10.67 -14.16
CA VAL A 136 13.72 -10.43 -13.20
C VAL A 136 12.38 -10.89 -13.75
N LEU A 137 12.07 -10.68 -15.04
CA LEU A 137 10.83 -11.16 -15.65
C LEU A 137 10.76 -12.70 -15.66
N ASP A 138 11.88 -13.38 -15.84
CA ASP A 138 11.96 -14.84 -15.75
C ASP A 138 11.70 -15.32 -14.32
N GLU A 139 12.29 -14.67 -13.31
CA GLU A 139 12.04 -14.93 -11.90
C GLU A 139 10.57 -14.81 -11.50
N PHE A 140 9.85 -13.86 -12.11
CA PHE A 140 8.42 -13.65 -11.89
C PHE A 140 7.52 -14.44 -12.83
N ASN A 141 8.09 -15.36 -13.63
CA ASN A 141 7.39 -16.13 -14.67
C ASN A 141 6.62 -15.26 -15.68
N MET A 142 7.14 -14.07 -15.98
CA MET A 142 6.52 -13.09 -16.89
C MET A 142 7.28 -12.92 -18.21
N ILE A 143 8.38 -13.63 -18.42
CA ILE A 143 9.23 -13.49 -19.62
C ILE A 143 8.45 -13.70 -20.93
N HIS A 144 7.47 -14.59 -20.92
CA HIS A 144 6.64 -14.91 -22.09
C HIS A 144 5.70 -13.74 -22.50
N MET A 145 5.48 -12.76 -21.60
CA MET A 145 4.65 -11.57 -21.84
C MET A 145 5.51 -10.32 -22.08
N LYS A 146 6.83 -10.43 -22.20
CA LYS A 146 7.74 -9.28 -22.23
C LYS A 146 7.40 -8.22 -23.28
N ASP A 147 6.86 -8.67 -24.42
CA ASP A 147 6.53 -7.81 -25.57
C ASP A 147 5.05 -7.35 -25.56
N GLU A 148 4.22 -7.85 -24.62
CA GLU A 148 2.82 -7.43 -24.48
C GLU A 148 2.74 -6.05 -23.85
N PHE A 149 1.67 -5.29 -24.20
CA PHE A 149 1.38 -4.04 -23.52
C PHE A 149 0.92 -4.29 -22.08
N ALA A 150 1.49 -3.56 -21.12
CA ALA A 150 1.15 -3.70 -19.71
C ALA A 150 -0.36 -3.43 -19.43
N GLY A 151 -1.04 -2.68 -20.28
CA GLY A 151 -2.48 -2.46 -20.22
C GLY A 151 -3.31 -3.69 -20.54
N ALA A 152 -2.78 -4.68 -21.28
CA ALA A 152 -3.46 -5.92 -21.61
C ALA A 152 -3.40 -6.95 -20.48
N LEU A 153 -2.50 -6.77 -19.52
CA LEU A 153 -2.34 -7.66 -18.38
C LEU A 153 -3.56 -7.65 -17.46
N SER A 154 -3.87 -8.78 -16.86
CA SER A 154 -4.85 -8.87 -15.77
C SER A 154 -4.43 -8.05 -14.55
N GLY A 155 -5.37 -7.75 -13.64
CA GLY A 155 -5.08 -6.99 -12.42
C GLY A 155 -3.93 -7.59 -11.61
N GLY A 156 -3.92 -8.89 -11.43
CA GLY A 156 -2.88 -9.57 -10.69
C GLY A 156 -1.53 -9.65 -11.43
N GLN A 157 -1.53 -9.83 -12.75
CA GLN A 157 -0.30 -9.76 -13.55
C GLN A 157 0.32 -8.36 -13.51
N ARG A 158 -0.51 -7.31 -13.45
CA ARG A 158 -0.02 -5.94 -13.23
C ARG A 158 0.63 -5.77 -11.86
N LYS A 159 0.11 -6.40 -10.80
CA LYS A 159 0.75 -6.41 -9.47
C LYS A 159 2.08 -7.16 -9.47
N LEU A 160 2.16 -8.30 -10.18
CA LEU A 160 3.44 -9.00 -10.38
C LEU A 160 4.45 -8.11 -11.13
N LEU A 161 4.02 -7.44 -12.19
CA LEU A 161 4.88 -6.51 -12.93
C LEU A 161 5.35 -5.35 -12.04
N GLU A 162 4.50 -4.81 -11.17
CA GLU A 162 4.87 -3.76 -10.24
C GLU A 162 5.93 -4.23 -9.24
N MET A 163 5.78 -5.45 -8.69
CA MET A 163 6.77 -6.04 -7.81
C MET A 163 8.09 -6.30 -8.56
N ALA A 164 8.03 -6.85 -9.77
CA ALA A 164 9.20 -7.05 -10.63
C ALA A 164 9.92 -5.73 -10.92
N ARG A 165 9.19 -4.65 -11.22
CA ARG A 165 9.75 -3.30 -11.40
C ARG A 165 10.48 -2.80 -10.14
N ALA A 166 9.93 -3.05 -8.96
CA ALA A 166 10.58 -2.69 -7.71
C ALA A 166 11.95 -3.40 -7.55
N MET A 167 12.06 -4.64 -8.05
CA MET A 167 13.32 -5.40 -8.04
C MET A 167 14.40 -4.84 -8.95
N MET A 168 14.02 -4.08 -9.99
CA MET A 168 15.00 -3.39 -10.84
C MET A 168 15.85 -2.38 -10.06
N ALA A 169 15.32 -1.84 -8.97
CA ALA A 169 16.02 -0.91 -8.09
C ALA A 169 17.00 -1.59 -7.11
N GLN A 170 17.13 -2.91 -7.11
CA GLN A 170 17.98 -3.68 -6.18
C GLN A 170 17.72 -3.31 -4.71
N PRO A 171 16.49 -3.46 -4.24
CA PRO A 171 16.12 -2.97 -2.92
C PRO A 171 16.79 -3.77 -1.81
N ARG A 172 17.07 -3.10 -0.68
CA ARG A 172 17.39 -3.72 0.60
C ARG A 172 16.16 -3.83 1.51
N LEU A 173 15.19 -2.94 1.27
CA LEU A 173 13.88 -2.93 1.92
C LEU A 173 12.80 -2.65 0.87
N ILE A 174 11.83 -3.54 0.78
CA ILE A 174 10.61 -3.35 -0.01
C ILE A 174 9.44 -3.09 0.92
N MET A 175 8.64 -2.07 0.58
CA MET A 175 7.44 -1.70 1.30
C MET A 175 6.23 -1.87 0.39
N LEU A 176 5.33 -2.80 0.75
CA LEU A 176 4.18 -3.22 -0.04
C LEU A 176 2.88 -2.74 0.63
N ASP A 177 2.05 -2.03 -0.12
CA ASP A 177 0.78 -1.50 0.38
C ASP A 177 -0.38 -2.32 -0.19
N GLU A 178 -0.99 -3.19 0.64
CA GLU A 178 -2.05 -4.13 0.29
C GLU A 178 -1.76 -4.93 -1.00
N PRO A 179 -0.65 -5.67 -1.06
CA PRO A 179 -0.23 -6.33 -2.29
C PRO A 179 -1.21 -7.40 -2.78
N MET A 180 -2.01 -7.98 -1.89
CA MET A 180 -2.96 -9.06 -2.23
C MET A 180 -4.37 -8.55 -2.55
N ALA A 181 -4.68 -7.25 -2.33
CA ALA A 181 -6.01 -6.70 -2.55
C ALA A 181 -6.46 -6.85 -4.02
N GLY A 182 -7.65 -7.45 -4.24
CA GLY A 182 -8.22 -7.63 -5.57
C GLY A 182 -7.52 -8.66 -6.47
N VAL A 183 -6.69 -9.53 -5.91
CA VAL A 183 -6.00 -10.61 -6.60
C VAL A 183 -6.75 -11.93 -6.39
N ASN A 184 -6.83 -12.77 -7.42
CA ASN A 184 -7.44 -14.09 -7.27
C ASN A 184 -6.55 -15.04 -6.44
N PRO A 185 -7.11 -16.08 -5.80
CA PRO A 185 -6.37 -16.95 -4.88
C PRO A 185 -5.13 -17.61 -5.48
N ALA A 186 -5.17 -18.05 -6.74
CA ALA A 186 -4.04 -18.71 -7.39
C ALA A 186 -2.85 -17.75 -7.55
N LEU A 187 -3.13 -16.51 -7.90
CA LEU A 187 -2.10 -15.49 -8.08
C LEU A 187 -1.61 -14.92 -6.74
N THR A 188 -2.49 -14.90 -5.71
CA THR A 188 -2.09 -14.59 -4.33
C THR A 188 -1.00 -15.54 -3.87
N GLN A 189 -1.14 -16.85 -4.07
CA GLN A 189 -0.11 -17.83 -3.73
C GLN A 189 1.21 -17.59 -4.48
N SER A 190 1.15 -17.19 -5.75
CA SER A 190 2.33 -16.80 -6.51
C SER A 190 3.02 -15.57 -5.92
N LEU A 191 2.27 -14.52 -5.58
CA LEU A 191 2.79 -13.30 -4.94
C LEU A 191 3.43 -13.61 -3.58
N LEU A 192 2.77 -14.43 -2.75
CA LEU A 192 3.30 -14.87 -1.46
C LEU A 192 4.62 -15.65 -1.64
N GLY A 193 4.69 -16.52 -2.66
CA GLY A 193 5.91 -17.22 -3.02
C GLY A 193 7.05 -16.27 -3.35
N HIS A 194 6.78 -15.21 -4.13
CA HIS A 194 7.78 -14.19 -4.44
C HIS A 194 8.21 -13.41 -3.19
N VAL A 195 7.29 -13.01 -2.30
CA VAL A 195 7.64 -12.33 -1.04
C VAL A 195 8.54 -13.21 -0.15
N LYS A 196 8.22 -14.50 0.01
CA LYS A 196 9.07 -15.46 0.75
C LYS A 196 10.46 -15.59 0.11
N ARG A 197 10.53 -15.58 -1.23
CA ARG A 197 11.80 -15.63 -1.97
C ARG A 197 12.64 -14.37 -1.70
N LEU A 198 12.07 -13.16 -1.76
CA LEU A 198 12.78 -11.92 -1.45
C LEU A 198 13.47 -11.97 -0.09
N ARG A 199 12.77 -12.48 0.93
CA ARG A 199 13.35 -12.74 2.24
C ARG A 199 14.54 -13.70 2.18
N SER A 200 14.42 -14.81 1.44
CA SER A 200 15.51 -15.79 1.32
C SER A 200 16.75 -15.23 0.63
N GLU A 201 16.58 -14.18 -0.17
CA GLU A 201 17.65 -13.40 -0.80
C GLU A 201 18.22 -12.29 0.10
N GLY A 202 17.74 -12.20 1.35
CA GLY A 202 18.18 -11.22 2.34
C GLY A 202 17.52 -9.86 2.25
N ILE A 203 16.49 -9.71 1.40
CA ILE A 203 15.72 -8.46 1.27
C ILE A 203 14.71 -8.40 2.40
N SER A 204 14.67 -7.25 3.09
CA SER A 204 13.66 -6.98 4.11
C SER A 204 12.35 -6.59 3.44
N VAL A 205 11.23 -7.05 4.00
CA VAL A 205 9.90 -6.72 3.47
C VAL A 205 9.04 -6.16 4.58
N VAL A 206 8.39 -5.04 4.33
CA VAL A 206 7.28 -4.53 5.14
C VAL A 206 6.03 -4.49 4.29
N PHE A 207 4.94 -5.05 4.78
CA PHE A 207 3.69 -4.99 4.03
C PHE A 207 2.52 -4.61 4.94
N VAL A 208 1.55 -3.90 4.37
CA VAL A 208 0.26 -3.61 5.01
C VAL A 208 -0.74 -4.61 4.49
N GLU A 209 -1.43 -5.30 5.37
CA GLU A 209 -2.52 -6.22 5.03
C GLU A 209 -3.58 -6.25 6.13
N HIS A 210 -4.77 -6.68 5.75
CA HIS A 210 -5.90 -6.88 6.65
C HIS A 210 -6.34 -8.36 6.70
N ASP A 211 -5.83 -9.20 5.80
CA ASP A 211 -6.06 -10.64 5.78
C ASP A 211 -5.09 -11.34 6.74
N MET A 212 -5.63 -11.85 7.84
CA MET A 212 -4.84 -12.50 8.89
C MET A 212 -4.24 -13.83 8.45
N ASP A 213 -4.85 -14.53 7.49
CA ASP A 213 -4.31 -15.79 6.97
C ASP A 213 -3.02 -15.52 6.18
N VAL A 214 -3.01 -14.45 5.36
CA VAL A 214 -1.81 -13.98 4.67
C VAL A 214 -0.74 -13.56 5.68
N VAL A 215 -1.11 -12.79 6.70
CA VAL A 215 -0.16 -12.34 7.74
C VAL A 215 0.47 -13.51 8.46
N GLN A 216 -0.31 -14.53 8.83
CA GLN A 216 0.19 -15.72 9.53
C GLN A 216 1.07 -16.59 8.64
N ASP A 217 0.78 -16.68 7.33
CA ASP A 217 1.52 -17.53 6.40
C ASP A 217 2.93 -17.02 6.09
N ILE A 218 3.12 -15.69 5.99
CA ILE A 218 4.40 -15.16 5.47
C ILE A 218 5.20 -14.31 6.47
N SER A 219 4.60 -13.78 7.54
CA SER A 219 5.28 -12.83 8.41
C SER A 219 6.20 -13.51 9.41
N ASP A 220 7.36 -12.91 9.63
CA ASP A 220 8.24 -13.22 10.77
C ASP A 220 7.86 -12.40 12.00
N TRP A 221 7.36 -11.19 11.78
CA TRP A 221 6.99 -10.22 12.81
C TRP A 221 5.77 -9.42 12.39
N VAL A 222 4.96 -9.05 13.36
CA VAL A 222 3.76 -8.27 13.15
C VAL A 222 3.81 -7.05 14.06
N VAL A 223 3.48 -5.89 13.51
CA VAL A 223 3.24 -4.63 14.22
C VAL A 223 1.77 -4.28 14.07
N VAL A 224 1.08 -4.09 15.19
CA VAL A 224 -0.35 -3.78 15.21
C VAL A 224 -0.56 -2.32 15.57
N MET A 225 -1.27 -1.61 14.74
CA MET A 225 -1.66 -0.22 14.98
C MET A 225 -3.15 -0.09 15.27
N ALA A 226 -3.47 0.78 16.23
CA ALA A 226 -4.82 1.30 16.46
C ALA A 226 -4.73 2.75 16.91
N GLU A 227 -5.67 3.59 16.46
CA GLU A 227 -5.77 5.02 16.84
C GLU A 227 -4.43 5.79 16.70
N GLY A 228 -3.69 5.50 15.64
CA GLY A 228 -2.40 6.12 15.36
C GLY A 228 -1.21 5.58 16.15
N ARG A 229 -1.39 4.61 17.02
CA ARG A 229 -0.38 4.07 17.92
C ARG A 229 -0.09 2.60 17.65
N VAL A 230 1.10 2.16 18.02
CA VAL A 230 1.42 0.73 18.09
C VAL A 230 0.89 0.20 19.40
N ILE A 231 -0.04 -0.76 19.33
CA ILE A 231 -0.68 -1.38 20.51
C ILE A 231 -0.07 -2.75 20.85
N ALA A 232 0.53 -3.41 19.88
CA ALA A 232 1.22 -4.69 20.08
C ALA A 232 2.24 -4.92 18.95
N GLU A 233 3.29 -5.67 19.28
CA GLU A 233 4.19 -6.26 18.27
C GLU A 233 4.67 -7.64 18.73
N GLY A 234 4.93 -8.53 17.77
CA GLY A 234 5.38 -9.89 18.06
C GLY A 234 5.31 -10.84 16.88
N PRO A 235 5.67 -12.11 17.07
CA PRO A 235 5.47 -13.12 16.04
C PRO A 235 3.96 -13.34 15.78
N PRO A 236 3.56 -13.74 14.55
CA PRO A 236 2.15 -13.79 14.14
C PRO A 236 1.27 -14.63 15.09
N GLY A 237 1.76 -15.78 15.55
CA GLY A 237 1.01 -16.66 16.46
C GLY A 237 0.71 -16.05 17.84
N ALA A 238 1.51 -15.08 18.29
CA ALA A 238 1.27 -14.40 19.58
C ALA A 238 0.28 -13.23 19.44
N ILE A 239 0.21 -12.62 18.27
CA ILE A 239 -0.62 -11.43 18.01
C ILE A 239 -2.10 -11.77 18.04
N GLY A 240 -2.53 -12.89 17.44
CA GLY A 240 -3.94 -13.30 17.39
C GLY A 240 -4.58 -13.56 18.77
N ALA A 241 -3.77 -13.88 19.78
CA ALA A 241 -4.23 -14.12 21.15
C ALA A 241 -4.09 -12.88 22.06
N ASN A 242 -3.57 -11.76 21.57
CA ASN A 242 -3.35 -10.55 22.36
C ASN A 242 -4.70 -9.83 22.62
N PRO A 243 -5.13 -9.64 23.89
CA PRO A 243 -6.41 -9.00 24.20
C PRO A 243 -6.56 -7.60 23.62
N ALA A 244 -5.50 -6.77 23.66
CA ALA A 244 -5.53 -5.42 23.10
C ALA A 244 -5.77 -5.41 21.57
N VAL A 245 -5.26 -6.43 20.87
CA VAL A 245 -5.50 -6.60 19.43
C VAL A 245 -6.94 -7.01 19.17
N VAL A 246 -7.44 -7.99 19.92
CA VAL A 246 -8.84 -8.45 19.81
C VAL A 246 -9.80 -7.29 20.06
N ASP A 247 -9.60 -6.53 21.12
CA ASP A 247 -10.44 -5.38 21.48
C ASP A 247 -10.42 -4.29 20.41
N ALA A 248 -9.26 -3.99 19.83
CA ALA A 248 -9.14 -2.99 18.77
C ALA A 248 -9.92 -3.37 17.49
N TYR A 249 -9.95 -4.65 17.14
CA TYR A 249 -10.72 -5.14 15.99
C TYR A 249 -12.22 -5.24 16.28
N LEU A 250 -12.63 -5.67 17.48
CA LEU A 250 -14.03 -5.73 17.88
C LEU A 250 -14.62 -4.34 18.07
N GLY A 251 -13.88 -3.42 18.69
CA GLY A 251 -14.30 -2.03 18.91
C GLY A 251 -14.52 -1.28 17.59
N SER A 252 -13.71 -1.50 16.58
CA SER A 252 -13.88 -0.89 15.26
C SER A 252 -15.12 -1.41 14.51
N SER A 253 -15.49 -2.68 14.69
CA SER A 253 -16.71 -3.26 14.12
C SER A 253 -17.97 -2.68 14.75
N HIS A 254 -17.97 -2.42 16.05
CA HIS A 254 -19.08 -1.77 16.76
C HIS A 254 -19.21 -0.29 16.37
N ALA A 255 -18.11 0.44 16.21
CA ALA A 255 -18.13 1.84 15.77
C ALA A 255 -18.71 1.99 14.35
N ALA A 256 -18.32 1.12 13.42
CA ALA A 256 -18.86 1.11 12.06
C ALA A 256 -20.36 0.82 12.02
N LEU A 257 -20.84 -0.15 12.81
CA LEU A 257 -22.27 -0.45 12.95
C LEU A 257 -23.05 0.72 13.56
N THR A 258 -22.46 1.42 14.53
CA THR A 258 -23.11 2.58 15.18
C THR A 258 -23.19 3.77 14.23
N GLU A 259 -22.20 3.97 13.38
CA GLU A 259 -22.19 5.05 12.37
C GLU A 259 -23.19 4.75 11.25
N GLU A 260 -23.32 3.50 10.83
CA GLU A 260 -24.28 3.05 9.84
C GLU A 260 -25.74 3.19 10.36
N ILE A 261 -26.00 2.85 11.62
CA ILE A 261 -27.29 3.04 12.28
C ILE A 261 -27.63 4.54 12.43
N ARG A 262 -26.64 5.38 12.72
CA ARG A 262 -26.82 6.84 12.81
C ARG A 262 -27.17 7.45 11.46
N SER A 263 -26.48 7.06 10.40
CA SER A 263 -26.77 7.56 9.04
C SER A 263 -28.16 7.17 8.55
N VAL A 264 -28.65 5.99 8.93
CA VAL A 264 -30.01 5.54 8.63
C VAL A 264 -31.06 6.28 9.45
N SER A 265 -30.76 6.64 10.73
CA SER A 265 -31.69 7.39 11.57
C SER A 265 -31.80 8.88 11.17
N ASP A 266 -30.71 9.48 10.70
CA ASP A 266 -30.73 10.88 10.22
C ASP A 266 -31.47 11.01 8.86
N CYS A 267 -31.41 10.00 8.00
CA CYS A 267 -32.16 9.96 6.74
C CYS A 267 -33.67 9.74 6.96
N GLY A 268 -34.08 9.19 8.11
CA GLY A 268 -35.50 8.98 8.48
C GLY A 268 -36.18 10.18 9.14
N SER A 269 -35.42 11.16 9.64
CA SER A 269 -35.98 12.35 10.31
C SER A 269 -36.32 13.53 9.39
N GLU A 270 -35.82 13.53 8.15
CA GLU A 270 -36.17 14.58 7.16
C GLU A 270 -37.44 14.26 6.33
N ALA A 271 -38.02 13.07 6.49
CA ALA A 271 -39.23 12.67 5.75
C ALA A 271 -40.57 12.88 6.52
N ALA A 272 -40.52 13.48 7.70
CA ALA A 272 -41.73 13.77 8.51
C ALA A 272 -41.96 15.29 8.65
N GLY A 273 -42.12 15.96 7.53
CA GLY A 273 -42.57 17.36 7.45
C GLY A 273 -44.05 17.44 7.09
N GLU A 274 -44.86 17.84 8.07
CA GLU A 274 -46.17 18.48 8.13
C GLU A 274 -47.29 18.08 7.14
N PRO A 275 -48.50 17.82 7.65
CA PRO A 275 -49.71 17.80 6.84
C PRO A 275 -50.28 19.23 6.77
N GLU A 276 -50.25 19.85 5.62
CA GLU A 276 -51.07 21.03 5.35
C GLU A 276 -52.56 20.65 5.29
N SER A 277 -53.30 21.22 6.24
CA SER A 277 -54.75 21.32 6.20
C SER A 277 -55.15 22.49 5.31
N SER A 278 -55.92 22.23 4.28
CA SER A 278 -56.88 23.23 3.80
C SER A 278 -58.06 22.57 3.15
N ALA A 279 -59.21 22.94 3.69
CA ALA A 279 -60.53 22.53 3.34
C ALA A 279 -61.05 23.16 2.04
N GLU A 280 -62.05 22.45 1.50
CA GLU A 280 -63.26 23.03 0.84
C GLU A 280 -63.09 23.91 -0.42
N SER A 281 -63.58 23.43 -1.54
CA SER A 281 -64.91 23.83 -2.01
C SER A 281 -65.26 23.17 -3.34
N ALA A 282 -66.52 22.80 -3.40
CA ALA A 282 -67.32 22.34 -4.52
C ALA A 282 -67.16 23.16 -5.81
N ASP A 283 -67.33 22.60 -6.96
CA ASP A 283 -68.57 22.63 -7.75
C ASP A 283 -68.30 22.19 -9.23
N GLN A 284 -69.19 21.35 -9.66
CA GLN A 284 -69.86 21.24 -10.96
C GLN A 284 -69.09 21.23 -12.32
N ALA A 285 -69.34 20.14 -12.95
CA ALA A 285 -70.07 20.06 -14.22
C ALA A 285 -69.32 19.95 -15.55
N LYS A 286 -69.68 18.88 -16.18
CA LYS A 286 -70.06 18.72 -17.60
C LYS A 286 -68.99 18.42 -18.67
N LEU A 287 -69.17 17.20 -19.17
CA LEU A 287 -69.57 16.85 -20.55
C LEU A 287 -68.62 17.16 -21.73
N GLY A 288 -68.47 16.11 -22.45
CA GLY A 288 -68.24 16.11 -23.88
C GLY A 288 -66.80 15.80 -24.25
N GLY A 289 -66.46 14.85 -24.93
CA GLY A 289 -67.02 14.23 -26.11
C GLY A 289 -65.89 14.05 -27.09
N ASP A 290 -65.76 12.88 -27.52
CA ASP A 290 -65.37 12.40 -28.87
C ASP A 290 -64.06 12.85 -29.58
N ASP A 291 -63.45 11.81 -30.11
CA ASP A 291 -62.80 11.69 -31.44
C ASP A 291 -61.44 12.35 -31.65
N GLU A 292 -60.43 11.64 -31.86
CA GLU A 292 -59.81 10.88 -32.96
C GLU A 292 -58.49 10.24 -32.55
#